data_693e6762ae5e3cbd3ec9d07eec2617fc
#
_entry.id   693e6762ae5e3cbd3ec9d07eec2617fc
#
_cell.length_a   1.000
_cell.length_b   1.000
_cell.length_c   1.000
_cell.angle_alpha   90.00
_cell.angle_beta   90.00
_cell.angle_gamma   90.00
#
_symmetry.space_group_name_H-M   'P 1'
#
loop_
_entity.id
_entity.type
_entity.pdbx_description
1 polymer ?
#
loop_
_entity_poly.entity_id
_entity_poly.type
_entity_poly.pdbx_seq_one_letter_code
_entity_poly.pdbx_strand_id
1 'polypeptide(L)' 'MNQFSKVRDLVMSLEGDFEKFYEKGNSAAGTRVRKGMQDLKNLAQELRKEVQDMKNTSGGEEASADAKGGSKTKK' A
#
# COMPACT_ATOMS: atom_id res chain seq x y z
N MET A 1 2.73 12.28 -13.35
CA MET A 1 1.97 11.83 -12.34
C MET A 1 2.55 10.67 -11.65
N ASN A 2 2.50 10.66 -10.42
CA ASN A 2 3.13 9.58 -9.68
C ASN A 2 2.08 8.62 -9.15
N GLN A 3 2.55 7.50 -8.67
CA GLN A 3 1.66 6.47 -8.19
C GLN A 3 1.07 6.76 -6.83
N PHE A 4 1.60 7.74 -6.14
CA PHE A 4 1.10 8.05 -4.81
C PHE A 4 -0.38 8.44 -4.87
N SER A 5 -0.78 9.15 -5.92
CA SER A 5 -2.19 9.53 -6.04
C SER A 5 -3.08 8.31 -6.07
N LYS A 6 -2.64 7.26 -6.73
CA LYS A 6 -3.44 6.05 -6.80
C LYS A 6 -3.58 5.41 -5.43
N VAL A 7 -2.49 5.37 -4.66
CA VAL A 7 -2.55 4.81 -3.33
C VAL A 7 -3.49 5.62 -2.45
N ARG A 8 -3.33 6.94 -2.50
CA ARG A 8 -4.15 7.80 -1.68
C ARG A 8 -5.62 7.63 -2.03
N ASP A 9 -5.93 7.64 -3.31
CA ASP A 9 -7.33 7.52 -3.71
C ASP A 9 -7.91 6.19 -3.30
N LEU A 10 -7.14 5.13 -3.42
CA LEU A 10 -7.61 3.83 -3.01
C LEU A 10 -7.88 3.79 -1.50
N VAL A 11 -6.95 4.29 -0.72
CA VAL A 11 -7.09 4.30 0.72
C VAL A 11 -8.30 5.15 1.11
N MET A 12 -8.43 6.32 0.50
CA MET A 12 -9.55 7.18 0.83
C MET A 12 -10.88 6.53 0.47
N SER A 13 -10.90 5.78 -0.60
CA SER A 13 -12.14 5.14 -0.99
C SER A 13 -12.55 4.05 -0.03
N LEU A 14 -11.63 3.55 0.77
CA LEU A 14 -11.94 2.51 1.73
C LEU A 14 -12.37 3.05 3.08
N GLU A 15 -12.22 4.34 3.29
CA GLU A 15 -12.47 4.90 4.60
C GLU A 15 -13.88 4.62 5.09
N GLY A 16 -14.87 4.83 4.23
CA GLY A 16 -16.25 4.60 4.61
C GLY A 16 -16.52 3.14 4.94
N ASP A 17 -15.90 2.24 4.20
CA ASP A 17 -16.09 0.82 4.45
C ASP A 17 -15.44 0.42 5.76
N PHE A 18 -14.28 0.98 6.08
CA PHE A 18 -13.66 0.71 7.37
C PHE A 18 -14.55 1.17 8.51
N GLU A 19 -15.13 2.35 8.38
CA GLU A 19 -15.99 2.85 9.42
C GLU A 19 -17.20 1.97 9.61
N LYS A 20 -17.82 1.56 8.52
CA LYS A 20 -19.00 0.71 8.64
C LYS A 20 -18.66 -0.63 9.24
N PHE A 21 -17.50 -1.16 8.89
CA PHE A 21 -17.10 -2.44 9.42
C PHE A 21 -16.82 -2.36 10.92
N TYR A 22 -16.04 -1.36 11.32
CA TYR A 22 -15.66 -1.27 12.74
C TYR A 22 -16.79 -0.80 13.62
N GLU A 23 -17.60 0.12 13.16
CA GLU A 23 -18.62 0.68 14.01
C GLU A 23 -19.90 -0.13 13.99
N LYS A 24 -20.24 -0.67 12.84
CA LYS A 24 -21.51 -1.35 12.72
C LYS A 24 -21.40 -2.84 12.50
N GLY A 25 -20.21 -3.35 12.38
CA GLY A 25 -20.06 -4.77 12.13
C GLY A 25 -20.62 -5.21 10.80
N ASN A 26 -20.64 -4.32 9.83
CA ASN A 26 -21.26 -4.60 8.55
C ASN A 26 -20.38 -5.57 7.76
N SER A 27 -20.90 -6.78 7.53
CA SER A 27 -20.05 -7.78 6.88
C SER A 27 -19.83 -7.48 5.41
N ALA A 28 -20.76 -6.84 4.74
CA ALA A 28 -20.52 -6.44 3.36
C ALA A 28 -19.38 -5.44 3.29
N ALA A 29 -19.33 -4.52 4.25
CA ALA A 29 -18.22 -3.57 4.30
C ALA A 29 -16.92 -4.29 4.56
N GLY A 30 -16.94 -5.32 5.41
CA GLY A 30 -15.74 -6.09 5.66
C GLY A 30 -15.22 -6.78 4.41
N THR A 31 -16.12 -7.29 3.60
CA THR A 31 -15.72 -7.90 2.34
C THR A 31 -15.07 -6.88 1.42
N ARG A 32 -15.65 -5.68 1.36
CA ARG A 32 -15.08 -4.63 0.52
C ARG A 32 -13.72 -4.19 1.05
N VAL A 33 -13.56 -4.16 2.37
CA VAL A 33 -12.27 -3.82 2.94
C VAL A 33 -11.21 -4.85 2.54
N ARG A 34 -11.58 -6.14 2.63
CA ARG A 34 -10.62 -7.18 2.26
C ARG A 34 -10.22 -7.06 0.79
N LYS A 35 -11.20 -6.81 -0.06
CA LYS A 35 -10.89 -6.66 -1.48
C LYS A 35 -10.01 -5.44 -1.71
N GLY A 36 -10.31 -4.35 -1.01
CA GLY A 36 -9.49 -3.16 -1.13
C GLY A 36 -8.07 -3.39 -0.65
N MET A 37 -7.91 -4.17 0.42
CA MET A 37 -6.56 -4.48 0.88
C MET A 37 -5.81 -5.29 -0.17
N GLN A 38 -6.50 -6.19 -0.85
CA GLN A 38 -5.86 -6.94 -1.92
C GLN A 38 -5.41 -6.01 -3.04
N ASP A 39 -6.27 -5.07 -3.42
CA ASP A 39 -5.90 -4.10 -4.43
C ASP A 39 -4.73 -3.25 -3.98
N LEU A 40 -4.74 -2.86 -2.72
CA LEU A 40 -3.65 -2.06 -2.17
C LEU A 40 -2.35 -2.84 -2.18
N LYS A 41 -2.41 -4.11 -1.86
CA LYS A 41 -1.23 -4.95 -1.89
C LYS A 41 -0.64 -4.99 -3.30
N ASN A 42 -1.49 -5.19 -4.29
CA ASN A 42 -1.02 -5.25 -5.67
C ASN A 42 -0.41 -3.92 -6.09
N LEU A 43 -1.07 -2.83 -5.72
CA LEU A 43 -0.56 -1.51 -6.07
C LEU A 43 0.74 -1.25 -5.34
N ALA A 44 0.82 -1.65 -4.09
CA ALA A 44 2.05 -1.45 -3.34
C ALA A 44 3.21 -2.20 -3.96
N GLN A 45 2.95 -3.38 -4.48
CA GLN A 45 4.03 -4.14 -5.13
C GLN A 45 4.51 -3.43 -6.39
N GLU A 46 3.59 -2.88 -7.15
CA GLU A 46 3.99 -2.11 -8.32
C GLU A 46 4.81 -0.90 -7.94
N LEU A 47 4.42 -0.23 -6.87
CA LEU A 47 5.17 0.92 -6.42
C LEU A 47 6.56 0.54 -5.97
N ARG A 48 6.65 -0.58 -5.27
CA ARG A 48 7.97 -1.01 -4.80
C ARG A 48 8.89 -1.29 -5.97
N LYS A 49 8.35 -1.92 -7.02
CA LYS A 49 9.15 -2.17 -8.21
C LYS A 49 9.59 -0.87 -8.87
N GLU A 50 8.67 0.07 -8.95
CA GLU A 50 8.99 1.33 -9.59
C GLU A 50 10.07 2.07 -8.81
N VAL A 51 9.94 2.11 -7.49
CA VAL A 51 10.93 2.77 -6.67
C VAL A 51 12.27 2.08 -6.81
N GLN A 52 12.27 0.76 -6.83
CA GLN A 52 13.51 0.03 -6.95
C GLN A 52 14.17 0.27 -8.29
N ASP A 53 13.37 0.30 -9.36
CA ASP A 53 13.90 0.59 -10.68
C ASP A 53 14.55 1.97 -10.73
N MET A 54 13.89 2.94 -10.15
CA MET A 54 14.43 4.28 -10.15
C MET A 54 15.69 4.37 -9.31
N LYS A 55 15.71 3.67 -8.19
CA LYS A 55 16.93 3.68 -7.39
C LYS A 55 18.06 2.97 -8.07
N ASN A 56 17.79 1.88 -8.73
CA ASN A 56 18.82 1.16 -9.45
C ASN A 56 19.41 2.01 -10.56
N THR A 57 18.55 2.81 -11.18
CA THR A 57 19.01 3.68 -12.23
C THR A 57 19.88 4.80 -11.68
N SER A 58 19.50 5.33 -10.52
CA SER A 58 20.23 6.45 -9.99
C SER A 58 21.44 6.05 -9.16
N GLY A 59 21.37 4.97 -8.48
CA GLY A 59 22.48 4.56 -7.67
C GLY A 59 22.05 3.49 -6.76
N GLY A 60 22.51 2.37 -6.80
CA GLY A 60 21.93 1.23 -6.20
C GLY A 60 22.18 0.98 -4.75
N GLU A 61 23.18 1.58 -4.19
CA GLU A 61 23.53 1.19 -2.86
C GLU A 61 22.47 1.54 -1.85
N GLU A 62 21.67 2.53 -2.09
CA GLU A 62 20.65 2.83 -1.15
C GLU A 62 19.59 1.81 -1.09
N ALA A 63 19.40 1.10 -2.15
CA ALA A 63 18.37 0.09 -2.16
C ALA A 63 18.62 -0.95 -1.10
N SER A 64 19.83 -1.32 -0.92
CA SER A 64 20.07 -2.36 0.08
C SER A 64 19.84 -1.85 1.47
N ALA A 65 20.16 -0.64 1.73
CA ALA A 65 19.90 -0.11 3.04
C ALA A 65 18.43 -0.10 3.33
N ASP A 66 17.65 0.28 2.35
CA ASP A 66 16.23 0.30 2.56
C ASP A 66 15.69 -1.06 2.83
N ALA A 67 16.20 -2.02 2.15
CA ALA A 67 15.65 -3.34 2.31
C ALA A 67 15.73 -3.77 3.73
N LYS A 68 16.86 -3.53 4.37
CA LYS A 68 16.94 -4.01 5.68
C LYS A 68 16.22 -3.12 6.62
N GLY A 69 16.24 -1.86 6.42
CA GLY A 69 15.59 -0.99 7.35
C GLY A 69 14.12 -1.25 7.40
N GLY A 70 13.53 -1.45 6.27
CA GLY A 70 12.11 -1.59 6.27
C GLY A 70 11.64 -2.81 6.93
N SER A 71 12.43 -3.81 6.92
CA SER A 71 11.87 -5.00 7.39
C SER A 71 11.58 -4.97 8.80
N LYS A 72 12.29 -4.50 9.56
CA LYS A 72 12.02 -4.70 10.87
C LYS A 72 11.00 -3.94 11.37
N THR A 73 10.80 -3.38 11.18
CA THR A 73 9.88 -2.72 11.83
C THR A 73 8.67 -3.23 12.02
N LYS A 74 8.75 -3.83 12.01
CA LYS A 74 7.93 -4.04 12.25
C LYS A 74 7.39 -4.33 12.97
N LYS A 75 7.44 -4.26 13.28
CA LYS A 75 6.95 -4.25 13.93
C LYS A 75 6.68 -4.14 14.34
#